data_0ba95d9a11415471ce6df193d74d1b41
#
_entry.id   0ba95d9a11415471ce6df193d74d1b41
#
_cell.length_a   1.000
_cell.length_b   1.000
_cell.length_c   1.000
_cell.angle_alpha   90.00
_cell.angle_beta   90.00
_cell.angle_gamma   90.00
#
_symmetry.space_group_name_H-M   'P 1'
#
loop_
_entity.id
_entity.type
_entity.pdbx_description
1 polymer ?
#
loop_
_entity_poly.entity_id
_entity_poly.type
_entity_poly.pdbx_seq_one_letter_code
_entity_poly.pdbx_strand_id
1 'polypeptide(L)'
;MTESTHNAENRGMFNEDGLVFSADYSHVMDTQVIPFLRRHRTDFSVNRGDTALFTSRFAPEGTPRGTVMIVHGFTENIEKYAEIIRSLLVNGWCVLAYDQRGHGRSGRESGIRDLSLTHVDRFEDYVEDMKAVVAEALAPMPGPKMLLCHSMGGAVSAMYLENEHCPFERAVFLSPMIAPNLGGVPASLLRAVCRVPVTLGLGQRRVFISRPYTGPEDFDTSCATGRERFDWYESLRGTAAEFSNNGPSYQWALEAINVTKKLLAPGMPEKISLPVRVFGAENDSSVIPSAQETFVSHLKNGSLEKIPGSKHEIYRSPDSVLFPWWRRVLSFLAGETA
;
A
#
# COMPACT_ATOMS: atom_id res chain seq x y z
N MET A 1 32.68 -0.68 -24.28
CA MET A 1 33.37 -0.83 -22.97
C MET A 1 32.58 -0.22 -21.78
N THR A 2 31.33 0.18 -21.93
CA THR A 2 30.53 0.90 -20.91
C THR A 2 29.49 0.05 -20.17
N GLU A 3 29.06 -1.10 -20.71
CA GLU A 3 28.10 -1.98 -20.04
C GLU A 3 28.72 -2.93 -18.98
N SER A 4 29.99 -3.31 -19.17
CA SER A 4 30.66 -4.27 -18.26
C SER A 4 31.10 -3.64 -16.92
N THR A 5 31.38 -2.33 -16.90
CA THR A 5 31.77 -1.62 -15.67
C THR A 5 30.58 -1.28 -14.79
N HIS A 6 29.43 -0.96 -15.37
CA HIS A 6 28.19 -0.68 -14.60
C HIS A 6 27.64 -1.91 -13.87
N ASN A 7 27.86 -3.11 -14.42
CA ASN A 7 27.43 -4.37 -13.80
C ASN A 7 28.32 -4.85 -12.66
N ALA A 8 29.57 -4.40 -12.58
CA ALA A 8 30.52 -4.79 -11.52
C ALA A 8 30.32 -3.94 -10.23
N GLU A 9 30.01 -2.65 -10.39
CA GLU A 9 29.77 -1.75 -9.26
C GLU A 9 28.45 -2.04 -8.51
N ASN A 10 27.47 -2.66 -9.18
CA ASN A 10 26.17 -2.99 -8.59
C ASN A 10 26.14 -4.31 -7.78
N ARG A 11 27.16 -5.17 -7.87
CA ARG A 11 27.17 -6.53 -7.28
C ARG A 11 27.20 -6.59 -5.76
N GLY A 12 27.36 -5.46 -5.05
CA GLY A 12 27.36 -5.41 -3.58
C GLY A 12 26.21 -4.61 -2.97
N MET A 13 25.39 -3.95 -3.80
CA MET A 13 24.34 -3.03 -3.34
C MET A 13 22.93 -3.63 -3.40
N PHE A 14 22.71 -4.58 -4.30
CA PHE A 14 21.41 -5.19 -4.57
C PHE A 14 21.50 -6.72 -4.57
N ASN A 15 20.42 -7.37 -4.10
CA ASN A 15 20.24 -8.80 -4.30
C ASN A 15 19.83 -9.11 -5.76
N GLU A 16 19.67 -10.39 -6.09
CA GLU A 16 19.29 -10.85 -7.44
C GLU A 16 17.90 -10.35 -7.89
N ASP A 17 16.98 -10.08 -6.95
CA ASP A 17 15.64 -9.55 -7.20
C ASP A 17 15.63 -8.01 -7.27
N GLY A 18 16.77 -7.35 -7.15
CA GLY A 18 16.91 -5.89 -7.23
C GLY A 18 16.55 -5.14 -5.94
N LEU A 19 16.41 -5.81 -4.81
CA LEU A 19 16.24 -5.17 -3.50
C LEU A 19 17.59 -4.73 -2.95
N VAL A 20 17.59 -3.66 -2.17
CA VAL A 20 18.77 -3.04 -1.57
C VAL A 20 19.18 -3.83 -0.33
N PHE A 21 20.49 -4.13 -0.17
CA PHE A 21 21.00 -4.65 1.10
C PHE A 21 20.92 -3.58 2.19
N SER A 22 20.66 -3.98 3.43
CA SER A 22 20.57 -3.07 4.58
C SER A 22 21.86 -2.29 4.82
N ALA A 23 23.01 -2.87 4.51
CA ALA A 23 24.28 -2.14 4.55
C ALA A 23 24.24 -0.96 3.56
N ASP A 24 24.55 0.24 4.05
CA ASP A 24 24.52 1.49 3.28
C ASP A 24 23.16 1.84 2.63
N TYR A 25 22.05 1.31 3.16
CA TYR A 25 20.72 1.38 2.58
C TYR A 25 20.35 2.81 2.14
N SER A 26 20.42 3.80 3.03
CA SER A 26 20.05 5.18 2.73
C SER A 26 20.91 5.77 1.60
N HIS A 27 22.20 5.52 1.60
CA HIS A 27 23.09 5.98 0.54
C HIS A 27 22.71 5.37 -0.82
N VAL A 28 22.46 4.06 -0.86
CA VAL A 28 22.07 3.36 -2.10
C VAL A 28 20.70 3.83 -2.58
N MET A 29 19.75 4.03 -1.68
CA MET A 29 18.44 4.58 -2.02
C MET A 29 18.58 5.96 -2.69
N ASP A 30 19.33 6.87 -2.09
CA ASP A 30 19.44 8.25 -2.55
C ASP A 30 20.27 8.39 -3.83
N THR A 31 21.33 7.59 -4.00
CA THR A 31 22.29 7.72 -5.11
C THR A 31 22.00 6.79 -6.29
N GLN A 32 21.30 5.67 -6.05
CA GLN A 32 21.05 4.67 -7.09
C GLN A 32 19.54 4.48 -7.35
N VAL A 33 18.73 4.20 -6.32
CA VAL A 33 17.32 3.85 -6.48
C VAL A 33 16.49 5.06 -6.94
N ILE A 34 16.55 6.17 -6.23
CA ILE A 34 15.76 7.35 -6.55
C ILE A 34 16.13 7.94 -7.93
N PRO A 35 17.43 8.09 -8.29
CA PRO A 35 17.80 8.53 -9.64
C PRO A 35 17.36 7.52 -10.74
N PHE A 36 17.45 6.21 -10.48
CA PHE A 36 16.92 5.20 -11.39
C PHE A 36 15.41 5.39 -11.60
N LEU A 37 14.63 5.46 -10.52
CA LEU A 37 13.19 5.64 -10.62
C LEU A 37 12.80 6.92 -11.34
N ARG A 38 13.49 8.04 -11.12
CA ARG A 38 13.24 9.31 -11.82
C ARG A 38 13.35 9.18 -13.34
N ARG A 39 14.26 8.36 -13.86
CA ARG A 39 14.42 8.14 -15.31
C ARG A 39 13.31 7.26 -15.90
N HIS A 40 12.69 6.42 -15.09
CA HIS A 40 11.65 5.45 -15.51
C HIS A 40 10.23 5.91 -15.20
N ARG A 41 10.07 7.08 -14.55
CA ARG A 41 8.81 7.58 -13.98
C ARG A 41 8.17 8.63 -14.88
N THR A 42 6.84 8.55 -15.02
CA THR A 42 5.99 9.60 -15.58
C THR A 42 4.86 9.89 -14.60
N ASP A 43 4.77 11.14 -14.15
CA ASP A 43 3.74 11.59 -13.22
C ASP A 43 2.61 12.30 -13.97
N PHE A 44 1.39 12.07 -13.53
CA PHE A 44 0.18 12.72 -14.05
C PHE A 44 -0.94 12.66 -13.00
N SER A 45 -2.08 13.24 -13.28
CA SER A 45 -3.26 13.17 -12.42
C SER A 45 -4.42 12.46 -13.13
N VAL A 46 -5.10 11.58 -12.39
CA VAL A 46 -6.43 11.08 -12.75
C VAL A 46 -7.45 11.87 -11.94
N ASN A 47 -8.44 12.45 -12.60
CA ASN A 47 -9.41 13.31 -11.92
C ASN A 47 -10.73 12.59 -11.70
N ARG A 48 -11.23 12.60 -10.45
CA ARG A 48 -12.58 12.16 -10.12
C ARG A 48 -13.35 13.30 -9.43
N GLY A 49 -14.24 13.94 -10.17
CA GLY A 49 -14.85 15.20 -9.74
C GLY A 49 -13.79 16.25 -9.47
N ASP A 50 -13.82 16.86 -8.30
CA ASP A 50 -12.86 17.89 -7.88
C ASP A 50 -11.57 17.31 -7.26
N THR A 51 -11.45 15.99 -7.15
CA THR A 51 -10.26 15.35 -6.58
C THR A 51 -9.29 14.94 -7.68
N ALA A 52 -8.10 15.51 -7.68
CA ALA A 52 -6.97 15.07 -8.51
C ALA A 52 -6.19 13.97 -7.78
N LEU A 53 -6.12 12.78 -8.36
CA LEU A 53 -5.35 11.64 -7.83
C LEU A 53 -3.97 11.67 -8.46
N PHE A 54 -2.95 11.96 -7.67
CA PHE A 54 -1.57 11.92 -8.13
C PHE A 54 -1.20 10.50 -8.47
N THR A 55 -0.83 10.27 -9.72
CA THR A 55 -0.58 8.94 -10.28
C THR A 55 0.79 8.92 -10.93
N SER A 56 1.51 7.82 -10.75
CA SER A 56 2.82 7.60 -11.36
C SER A 56 2.83 6.28 -12.11
N ARG A 57 3.32 6.35 -13.34
CA ARG A 57 3.62 5.20 -14.18
C ARG A 57 5.13 5.02 -14.26
N PHE A 58 5.60 3.78 -14.10
CA PHE A 58 6.99 3.41 -14.26
C PHE A 58 7.09 2.33 -15.33
N ALA A 59 8.07 2.47 -16.24
CA ALA A 59 8.31 1.51 -17.32
C ALA A 59 9.72 0.91 -17.18
N PRO A 60 9.88 -0.42 -17.28
CA PRO A 60 11.19 -1.07 -17.29
C PRO A 60 11.90 -0.80 -18.62
N GLU A 61 13.18 -1.12 -18.69
CA GLU A 61 13.89 -1.23 -19.96
C GLU A 61 13.41 -2.47 -20.74
N GLY A 62 13.29 -2.34 -22.06
CA GLY A 62 12.86 -3.44 -22.95
C GLY A 62 11.36 -3.71 -22.93
N THR A 63 10.99 -4.94 -23.34
CA THR A 63 9.57 -5.35 -23.43
C THR A 63 9.04 -5.76 -22.08
N PRO A 64 7.98 -5.10 -21.57
CA PRO A 64 7.41 -5.45 -20.26
C PRO A 64 6.76 -6.84 -20.23
N ARG A 65 6.86 -7.52 -19.11
CA ARG A 65 6.15 -8.78 -18.82
C ARG A 65 4.65 -8.54 -18.57
N GLY A 66 4.30 -7.35 -18.12
CA GLY A 66 2.94 -6.94 -17.75
C GLY A 66 3.00 -5.72 -16.83
N THR A 67 1.93 -5.46 -16.11
CA THR A 67 1.81 -4.31 -15.22
C THR A 67 1.38 -4.71 -13.82
N VAL A 68 2.06 -4.22 -12.80
CA VAL A 68 1.66 -4.33 -11.40
C VAL A 68 1.09 -2.99 -10.95
N MET A 69 -0.17 -2.97 -10.50
CA MET A 69 -0.77 -1.81 -9.86
C MET A 69 -0.54 -1.90 -8.35
N ILE A 70 0.01 -0.84 -7.74
CA ILE A 70 0.23 -0.74 -6.30
C ILE A 70 -0.86 0.14 -5.68
N VAL A 71 -1.53 -0.37 -4.63
CA VAL A 71 -2.50 0.37 -3.82
C VAL A 71 -2.02 0.40 -2.38
N HIS A 72 -1.52 1.56 -1.95
CA HIS A 72 -0.86 1.76 -0.67
C HIS A 72 -1.83 1.78 0.53
N GLY A 73 -1.29 1.69 1.76
CA GLY A 73 -2.03 1.69 3.02
C GLY A 73 -2.38 3.08 3.57
N PHE A 74 -2.93 3.08 4.78
CA PHE A 74 -3.21 4.28 5.55
C PHE A 74 -1.91 5.01 5.93
N THR A 75 -1.90 6.34 5.83
CA THR A 75 -0.73 7.21 6.08
C THR A 75 0.49 6.96 5.18
N GLU A 76 0.30 6.32 4.05
CA GLU A 76 1.35 6.00 3.08
C GLU A 76 1.25 6.87 1.82
N ASN A 77 2.20 6.69 0.90
CA ASN A 77 2.23 7.30 -0.42
C ASN A 77 3.13 6.47 -1.35
N ILE A 78 3.19 6.84 -2.63
CA ILE A 78 3.98 6.12 -3.65
C ILE A 78 5.46 6.01 -3.26
N GLU A 79 6.04 7.07 -2.69
CA GLU A 79 7.48 7.12 -2.41
C GLU A 79 7.94 6.06 -1.39
N LYS A 80 7.03 5.61 -0.51
CA LYS A 80 7.30 4.54 0.45
C LYS A 80 7.62 3.20 -0.22
N TYR A 81 7.19 3.02 -1.45
CA TYR A 81 7.38 1.79 -2.23
C TYR A 81 8.56 1.85 -3.20
N ALA A 82 9.45 2.85 -3.10
CA ALA A 82 10.52 3.07 -4.05
C ALA A 82 11.41 1.83 -4.29
N GLU A 83 11.83 1.12 -3.23
CA GLU A 83 12.61 -0.12 -3.33
C GLU A 83 11.83 -1.22 -4.07
N ILE A 84 10.57 -1.41 -3.71
CA ILE A 84 9.66 -2.41 -4.32
C ILE A 84 9.40 -2.08 -5.79
N ILE A 85 9.16 -0.81 -6.12
CA ILE A 85 8.96 -0.36 -7.51
C ILE A 85 10.21 -0.63 -8.33
N ARG A 86 11.42 -0.31 -7.80
CA ARG A 86 12.66 -0.63 -8.51
C ARG A 86 12.80 -2.13 -8.74
N SER A 87 12.54 -2.95 -7.73
CA SER A 87 12.59 -4.40 -7.87
C SER A 87 11.63 -4.91 -8.97
N LEU A 88 10.40 -4.42 -9.00
CA LEU A 88 9.45 -4.79 -10.06
C LEU A 88 9.97 -4.41 -11.45
N LEU A 89 10.55 -3.20 -11.60
CA LEU A 89 11.10 -2.75 -12.89
C LEU A 89 12.26 -3.62 -13.36
N VAL A 90 13.22 -3.95 -12.50
CA VAL A 90 14.37 -4.79 -12.89
C VAL A 90 13.95 -6.24 -13.18
N ASN A 91 12.80 -6.67 -12.67
CA ASN A 91 12.16 -7.96 -12.99
C ASN A 91 11.21 -7.87 -14.21
N GLY A 92 11.24 -6.75 -14.95
CA GLY A 92 10.53 -6.57 -16.22
C GLY A 92 9.05 -6.19 -16.08
N TRP A 93 8.59 -5.75 -14.94
CA TRP A 93 7.22 -5.29 -14.75
C TRP A 93 7.11 -3.78 -14.93
N CYS A 94 6.11 -3.31 -15.67
CA CYS A 94 5.61 -1.95 -15.52
C CYS A 94 4.94 -1.80 -14.14
N VAL A 95 5.01 -0.60 -13.58
CA VAL A 95 4.30 -0.29 -12.32
C VAL A 95 3.38 0.90 -12.54
N LEU A 96 2.16 0.79 -12.03
CA LEU A 96 1.23 1.89 -11.83
C LEU A 96 1.01 2.05 -10.33
N ALA A 97 1.21 3.24 -9.81
CA ALA A 97 0.90 3.57 -8.41
C ALA A 97 0.21 4.94 -8.35
N TYR A 98 -0.67 5.12 -7.38
CA TYR A 98 -1.31 6.41 -7.13
C TYR A 98 -1.37 6.70 -5.64
N ASP A 99 -1.27 7.96 -5.27
CA ASP A 99 -1.56 8.38 -3.91
C ASP A 99 -3.08 8.38 -3.74
N GLN A 100 -3.62 7.66 -2.76
CA GLN A 100 -5.05 7.65 -2.50
C GLN A 100 -5.52 9.03 -2.03
N ARG A 101 -6.81 9.39 -2.25
CA ARG A 101 -7.33 10.67 -1.77
C ARG A 101 -6.97 10.90 -0.31
N GLY A 102 -6.65 12.14 0.03
CA GLY A 102 -6.22 12.51 1.38
C GLY A 102 -4.80 12.09 1.74
N HIS A 103 -4.04 11.49 0.83
CA HIS A 103 -2.66 11.04 1.04
C HIS A 103 -1.70 11.64 0.03
N GLY A 104 -0.44 11.73 0.42
CA GLY A 104 0.63 12.15 -0.47
C GLY A 104 0.31 13.44 -1.23
N ARG A 105 0.52 13.41 -2.53
CA ARG A 105 0.27 14.53 -3.46
C ARG A 105 -1.15 14.58 -4.00
N SER A 106 -2.00 13.60 -3.66
CA SER A 106 -3.40 13.59 -4.09
C SER A 106 -4.24 14.63 -3.37
N GLY A 107 -5.33 15.03 -4.02
CA GLY A 107 -6.31 15.95 -3.49
C GLY A 107 -6.91 15.49 -2.16
N ARG A 108 -7.32 16.44 -1.38
CA ARG A 108 -8.00 16.24 -0.09
C ARG A 108 -9.43 16.77 -0.17
N GLU A 109 -10.30 16.21 0.66
CA GLU A 109 -11.67 16.70 0.79
C GLU A 109 -11.72 18.18 1.17
N SER A 110 -12.74 18.88 0.67
CA SER A 110 -12.94 20.30 0.95
C SER A 110 -12.97 20.58 2.46
N GLY A 111 -12.24 21.61 2.89
CA GLY A 111 -12.11 21.97 4.29
C GLY A 111 -10.94 21.36 5.04
N ILE A 112 -10.30 20.32 4.51
CA ILE A 112 -9.10 19.72 5.11
C ILE A 112 -7.86 20.54 4.74
N ARG A 113 -7.30 21.23 5.73
CA ARG A 113 -6.06 22.04 5.59
C ARG A 113 -4.84 21.39 6.24
N ASP A 114 -5.05 20.53 7.23
CA ASP A 114 -3.99 19.78 7.91
C ASP A 114 -3.59 18.59 7.05
N LEU A 115 -2.44 18.69 6.38
CA LEU A 115 -1.90 17.64 5.50
C LEU A 115 -1.56 16.35 6.25
N SER A 116 -1.39 16.42 7.57
CA SER A 116 -1.17 15.22 8.39
C SER A 116 -2.47 14.48 8.75
N LEU A 117 -3.63 15.07 8.46
CA LEU A 117 -4.93 14.46 8.72
C LEU A 117 -5.40 13.63 7.53
N THR A 118 -5.64 12.35 7.76
CA THR A 118 -6.31 11.50 6.78
C THR A 118 -7.82 11.54 7.00
N HIS A 119 -8.54 11.91 5.95
CA HIS A 119 -10.00 12.03 5.95
C HIS A 119 -10.58 11.47 4.65
N VAL A 120 -11.77 10.90 4.75
CA VAL A 120 -12.64 10.54 3.64
C VAL A 120 -14.08 10.65 4.12
N ASP A 121 -14.98 11.11 3.27
CA ASP A 121 -16.40 11.19 3.62
C ASP A 121 -17.07 9.82 3.64
N ARG A 122 -16.73 8.95 2.68
CA ARG A 122 -17.21 7.56 2.59
C ARG A 122 -16.06 6.65 2.15
N PHE A 123 -15.96 5.46 2.71
CA PHE A 123 -14.92 4.51 2.31
C PHE A 123 -15.04 4.11 0.82
N GLU A 124 -16.25 4.09 0.28
CA GLU A 124 -16.51 3.83 -1.14
C GLU A 124 -15.84 4.85 -2.06
N ASP A 125 -15.54 6.06 -1.60
CA ASP A 125 -14.84 7.05 -2.42
C ASP A 125 -13.43 6.61 -2.79
N TYR A 126 -12.74 5.82 -1.94
CA TYR A 126 -11.48 5.16 -2.32
C TYR A 126 -11.68 4.12 -3.43
N VAL A 127 -12.79 3.38 -3.40
CA VAL A 127 -13.11 2.37 -4.43
C VAL A 127 -13.42 3.04 -5.76
N GLU A 128 -14.22 4.11 -5.74
CA GLU A 128 -14.52 4.88 -6.96
C GLU A 128 -13.27 5.57 -7.54
N ASP A 129 -12.33 6.01 -6.69
CA ASP A 129 -11.03 6.52 -7.12
C ASP A 129 -10.21 5.43 -7.81
N MET A 130 -10.13 4.24 -7.21
CA MET A 130 -9.47 3.08 -7.82
C MET A 130 -10.08 2.74 -9.19
N LYS A 131 -11.41 2.79 -9.31
CA LYS A 131 -12.12 2.57 -10.61
C LYS A 131 -11.66 3.58 -11.67
N ALA A 132 -11.58 4.86 -11.32
CA ALA A 132 -11.11 5.89 -12.25
C ALA A 132 -9.65 5.63 -12.67
N VAL A 133 -8.76 5.32 -11.72
CA VAL A 133 -7.35 5.00 -11.99
C VAL A 133 -7.23 3.74 -12.87
N VAL A 134 -8.03 2.71 -12.61
CA VAL A 134 -8.05 1.49 -13.44
C VAL A 134 -8.50 1.82 -14.87
N ALA A 135 -9.58 2.58 -15.02
CA ALA A 135 -10.14 2.89 -16.34
C ALA A 135 -9.21 3.80 -17.18
N GLU A 136 -8.65 4.83 -16.56
CA GLU A 136 -7.90 5.86 -17.28
C GLU A 136 -6.40 5.56 -17.38
N ALA A 137 -5.81 5.00 -16.31
CA ALA A 137 -4.37 4.84 -16.21
C ALA A 137 -3.90 3.39 -16.41
N LEU A 138 -4.60 2.39 -15.84
CA LEU A 138 -4.18 1.00 -15.94
C LEU A 138 -4.58 0.36 -17.26
N ALA A 139 -5.79 0.62 -17.76
CA ALA A 139 -6.31 -0.01 -18.96
C ALA A 139 -5.37 0.08 -20.17
N PRO A 140 -4.74 1.24 -20.48
CA PRO A 140 -3.83 1.38 -21.62
C PRO A 140 -2.43 0.77 -21.39
N MET A 141 -2.08 0.34 -20.18
CA MET A 141 -0.76 -0.22 -19.89
C MET A 141 -0.59 -1.65 -20.45
N PRO A 142 0.65 -2.14 -20.65
CA PRO A 142 0.89 -3.52 -21.09
C PRO A 142 0.25 -4.54 -20.14
N GLY A 143 -0.43 -5.55 -20.68
CA GLY A 143 -0.99 -6.68 -19.92
C GLY A 143 -0.06 -7.87 -19.93
N PRO A 144 -0.18 -8.87 -19.02
CA PRO A 144 -1.23 -9.01 -17.97
C PRO A 144 -1.15 -7.97 -16.86
N LYS A 145 -2.28 -7.77 -16.17
CA LYS A 145 -2.39 -6.83 -15.04
C LYS A 145 -2.38 -7.59 -13.73
N MET A 146 -1.54 -7.15 -12.81
CA MET A 146 -1.42 -7.70 -11.45
C MET A 146 -1.72 -6.62 -10.42
N LEU A 147 -2.22 -7.02 -9.27
CA LEU A 147 -2.52 -6.12 -8.16
C LEU A 147 -1.62 -6.42 -6.96
N LEU A 148 -1.00 -5.41 -6.40
CA LEU A 148 -0.26 -5.44 -5.14
C LEU A 148 -0.88 -4.39 -4.21
N CYS A 149 -1.42 -4.79 -3.07
CA CYS A 149 -2.06 -3.86 -2.15
C CYS A 149 -1.62 -4.10 -0.71
N HIS A 150 -1.57 -3.03 0.07
CA HIS A 150 -1.17 -3.08 1.48
C HIS A 150 -2.24 -2.47 2.38
N SER A 151 -2.51 -3.11 3.54
CA SER A 151 -3.31 -2.58 4.65
C SER A 151 -4.66 -2.01 4.19
N MET A 152 -4.92 -0.70 4.37
CA MET A 152 -6.12 0.00 3.88
C MET A 152 -6.31 -0.20 2.37
N GLY A 153 -5.22 -0.16 1.59
CA GLY A 153 -5.26 -0.46 0.15
C GLY A 153 -5.78 -1.87 -0.14
N GLY A 154 -5.54 -2.83 0.78
CA GLY A 154 -6.14 -4.16 0.72
C GLY A 154 -7.65 -4.13 0.90
N ALA A 155 -8.18 -3.33 1.82
CA ALA A 155 -9.63 -3.16 1.98
C ALA A 155 -10.27 -2.52 0.74
N VAL A 156 -9.66 -1.47 0.19
CA VAL A 156 -10.11 -0.81 -1.05
C VAL A 156 -10.10 -1.79 -2.22
N SER A 157 -9.01 -2.53 -2.38
CA SER A 157 -8.83 -3.53 -3.43
C SER A 157 -9.82 -4.69 -3.32
N ALA A 158 -10.07 -5.19 -2.11
CA ALA A 158 -11.07 -6.25 -1.90
C ALA A 158 -12.47 -5.77 -2.29
N MET A 159 -12.91 -4.60 -1.81
CA MET A 159 -14.20 -4.02 -2.20
C MET A 159 -14.31 -3.78 -3.72
N TYR A 160 -13.22 -3.36 -4.35
CA TYR A 160 -13.19 -3.22 -5.82
C TYR A 160 -13.40 -4.58 -6.50
N LEU A 161 -12.64 -5.61 -6.12
CA LEU A 161 -12.71 -6.95 -6.71
C LEU A 161 -14.06 -7.67 -6.46
N GLU A 162 -14.75 -7.34 -5.36
CA GLU A 162 -16.06 -7.88 -5.01
C GLU A 162 -17.21 -7.31 -5.85
N ASN A 163 -17.03 -6.11 -6.42
CA ASN A 163 -18.13 -5.35 -7.02
C ASN A 163 -17.93 -4.99 -8.49
N GLU A 164 -16.70 -5.06 -9.02
CA GLU A 164 -16.36 -4.54 -10.34
C GLU A 164 -15.88 -5.65 -11.30
N HIS A 165 -15.95 -5.34 -12.59
CA HIS A 165 -15.32 -6.18 -13.60
C HIS A 165 -13.80 -6.12 -13.43
N CYS A 166 -13.19 -7.25 -13.07
CA CYS A 166 -11.82 -7.32 -12.65
C CYS A 166 -10.85 -7.40 -13.85
N PRO A 167 -9.97 -6.40 -14.06
CA PRO A 167 -8.95 -6.47 -15.11
C PRO A 167 -7.70 -7.25 -14.67
N PHE A 168 -7.60 -7.66 -13.40
CA PHE A 168 -6.41 -8.28 -12.83
C PHE A 168 -6.45 -9.80 -13.01
N GLU A 169 -5.29 -10.39 -13.29
CA GLU A 169 -5.12 -11.84 -13.36
C GLU A 169 -4.75 -12.46 -12.01
N ARG A 170 -4.05 -11.71 -11.16
CA ARG A 170 -3.62 -12.13 -9.82
C ARG A 170 -3.59 -10.93 -8.88
N ALA A 171 -3.78 -11.20 -7.58
CA ALA A 171 -3.67 -10.17 -6.56
C ALA A 171 -2.85 -10.65 -5.36
N VAL A 172 -1.93 -9.78 -4.92
CA VAL A 172 -1.13 -9.95 -3.70
C VAL A 172 -1.61 -8.93 -2.67
N PHE A 173 -2.02 -9.43 -1.52
CA PHE A 173 -2.47 -8.63 -0.39
C PHE A 173 -1.45 -8.71 0.74
N LEU A 174 -0.90 -7.57 1.14
CA LEU A 174 0.07 -7.43 2.22
C LEU A 174 -0.63 -6.91 3.47
N SER A 175 -0.70 -7.72 4.51
CA SER A 175 -1.36 -7.35 5.79
C SER A 175 -2.68 -6.60 5.59
N PRO A 176 -3.63 -7.08 4.76
CA PRO A 176 -4.80 -6.31 4.36
C PRO A 176 -5.69 -5.95 5.56
N MET A 177 -6.19 -4.71 5.57
CA MET A 177 -7.14 -4.22 6.59
C MET A 177 -8.54 -4.79 6.34
N ILE A 178 -8.71 -6.09 6.54
CA ILE A 178 -10.05 -6.71 6.55
C ILE A 178 -10.81 -6.26 7.80
N ALA A 179 -10.11 -6.18 8.93
CA ALA A 179 -10.60 -5.54 10.15
C ALA A 179 -9.45 -4.77 10.81
N PRO A 180 -9.63 -3.48 11.16
CA PRO A 180 -8.64 -2.73 11.91
C PRO A 180 -8.54 -3.27 13.34
N ASN A 181 -7.33 -3.25 13.92
CA ASN A 181 -7.13 -3.55 15.32
C ASN A 181 -7.55 -2.33 16.16
N LEU A 182 -8.50 -2.53 17.03
CA LEU A 182 -9.10 -1.48 17.86
C LEU A 182 -8.55 -1.46 19.29
N GLY A 183 -7.38 -2.09 19.53
CA GLY A 183 -6.74 -2.14 20.85
C GLY A 183 -7.56 -2.86 21.92
N GLY A 184 -8.35 -3.86 21.53
CA GLY A 184 -9.22 -4.61 22.44
C GLY A 184 -10.55 -3.89 22.80
N VAL A 185 -10.76 -2.67 22.31
CA VAL A 185 -12.02 -1.94 22.54
C VAL A 185 -13.12 -2.49 21.61
N PRO A 186 -14.34 -2.80 22.12
CA PRO A 186 -15.42 -3.28 21.27
C PRO A 186 -15.75 -2.30 20.13
N ALA A 187 -15.85 -2.82 18.90
CA ALA A 187 -16.15 -2.03 17.71
C ALA A 187 -17.46 -1.22 17.81
N SER A 188 -18.45 -1.76 18.55
CA SER A 188 -19.71 -1.05 18.82
C SER A 188 -19.51 0.23 19.63
N LEU A 189 -18.62 0.19 20.62
CA LEU A 189 -18.30 1.34 21.47
C LEU A 189 -17.53 2.39 20.67
N LEU A 190 -16.46 1.99 19.98
CA LEU A 190 -15.69 2.95 19.15
C LEU A 190 -16.52 3.53 18.02
N ARG A 191 -17.43 2.73 17.42
CA ARG A 191 -18.40 3.25 16.45
C ARG A 191 -19.29 4.32 17.06
N ALA A 192 -19.78 4.14 18.29
CA ALA A 192 -20.58 5.16 18.97
C ALA A 192 -19.74 6.42 19.27
N VAL A 193 -18.51 6.25 19.77
CA VAL A 193 -17.56 7.36 20.03
C VAL A 193 -17.27 8.18 18.77
N CYS A 194 -17.05 7.53 17.62
CA CYS A 194 -16.80 8.25 16.38
C CYS A 194 -18.09 8.85 15.78
N ARG A 195 -19.23 8.19 15.94
CA ARG A 195 -20.50 8.65 15.38
C ARG A 195 -20.99 9.96 16.01
N VAL A 196 -20.80 10.16 17.31
CA VAL A 196 -21.24 11.38 17.99
C VAL A 196 -20.62 12.65 17.37
N PRO A 197 -19.28 12.80 17.25
CA PRO A 197 -18.70 13.94 16.58
C PRO A 197 -19.17 14.07 15.13
N VAL A 198 -19.29 12.95 14.38
CA VAL A 198 -19.79 12.99 12.99
C VAL A 198 -21.19 13.57 12.91
N THR A 199 -22.13 13.14 13.74
CA THR A 199 -23.52 13.66 13.75
C THR A 199 -23.60 15.13 14.17
N LEU A 200 -22.61 15.63 14.91
CA LEU A 200 -22.49 17.04 15.31
C LEU A 200 -21.75 17.91 14.26
N GLY A 201 -21.47 17.39 13.07
CA GLY A 201 -20.74 18.11 12.01
C GLY A 201 -19.21 18.22 12.27
N LEU A 202 -18.67 17.46 13.21
CA LEU A 202 -17.25 17.45 13.56
C LEU A 202 -16.49 16.25 12.94
N GLY A 203 -17.06 15.61 11.94
CA GLY A 203 -16.48 14.41 11.29
C GLY A 203 -15.08 14.64 10.73
N GLN A 204 -14.79 15.84 10.25
CA GLN A 204 -13.48 16.24 9.73
C GLN A 204 -12.43 16.53 10.82
N ARG A 205 -12.81 16.53 12.09
CA ARG A 205 -11.84 16.73 13.17
C ARG A 205 -11.03 15.47 13.41
N ARG A 206 -9.76 15.66 13.78
CA ARG A 206 -8.84 14.59 14.19
C ARG A 206 -9.39 13.85 15.41
N VAL A 207 -9.28 12.52 15.41
CA VAL A 207 -9.61 11.70 16.58
C VAL A 207 -8.73 12.12 17.76
N PHE A 208 -9.32 12.30 18.94
CA PHE A 208 -8.68 12.93 20.11
C PHE A 208 -7.41 12.23 20.62
N ILE A 209 -7.25 10.93 20.34
CA ILE A 209 -6.04 10.16 20.68
C ILE A 209 -4.91 10.31 19.66
N SER A 210 -5.20 10.87 18.49
CA SER A 210 -4.23 11.07 17.41
C SER A 210 -3.67 12.50 17.44
N ARG A 211 -2.41 12.66 17.05
CA ARG A 211 -1.72 13.95 17.00
C ARG A 211 -1.31 14.28 15.58
N PRO A 212 -1.17 15.57 15.23
CA PRO A 212 -0.51 15.97 13.99
C PRO A 212 0.90 15.37 13.90
N TYR A 213 1.41 15.25 12.69
CA TYR A 213 2.79 14.85 12.48
C TYR A 213 3.74 15.97 12.98
N THR A 214 4.68 15.61 13.83
CA THR A 214 5.64 16.56 14.44
C THR A 214 7.09 16.15 14.19
N GLY A 215 7.33 15.13 13.39
CA GLY A 215 8.66 14.58 13.10
C GLY A 215 8.66 13.05 13.03
N PRO A 216 9.82 12.44 12.88
CA PRO A 216 9.96 10.99 12.75
C PRO A 216 9.25 10.22 13.86
N GLU A 217 8.66 9.09 13.50
CA GLU A 217 8.07 8.15 14.45
C GLU A 217 9.16 7.40 15.23
N ASP A 218 8.78 6.80 16.35
CA ASP A 218 9.66 5.90 17.10
C ASP A 218 9.67 4.52 16.43
N PHE A 219 10.87 4.04 16.09
CA PHE A 219 11.06 2.74 15.46
C PHE A 219 10.49 1.58 16.29
N ASP A 220 10.67 1.59 17.58
CA ASP A 220 10.26 0.46 18.45
C ASP A 220 8.74 0.26 18.44
N THR A 221 7.99 1.36 18.32
CA THR A 221 6.52 1.36 18.22
C THR A 221 6.00 1.33 16.80
N SER A 222 6.88 1.43 15.80
CA SER A 222 6.51 1.47 14.39
C SER A 222 6.02 0.12 13.84
N CYS A 223 5.47 0.16 12.65
CA CYS A 223 5.00 -0.99 11.89
C CYS A 223 6.11 -1.73 11.12
N ALA A 224 7.35 -1.24 11.15
CA ALA A 224 8.52 -1.81 10.49
C ALA A 224 9.36 -2.67 11.44
N THR A 225 10.15 -3.61 10.89
CA THR A 225 11.18 -4.37 11.61
C THR A 225 12.59 -4.16 11.05
N GLY A 226 12.73 -3.57 9.85
CA GLY A 226 14.01 -3.20 9.24
C GLY A 226 14.34 -1.74 9.57
N ARG A 227 15.36 -1.53 10.40
CA ARG A 227 15.76 -0.22 10.92
C ARG A 227 16.14 0.74 9.80
N GLU A 228 16.95 0.30 8.87
CA GLU A 228 17.51 1.12 7.79
C GLU A 228 16.40 1.59 6.82
N ARG A 229 15.45 0.72 6.50
CA ARG A 229 14.26 1.01 5.69
C ARG A 229 13.32 1.98 6.39
N PHE A 230 13.21 1.85 7.70
CA PHE A 230 12.44 2.76 8.53
C PHE A 230 13.07 4.17 8.54
N ASP A 231 14.35 4.27 8.87
CA ASP A 231 15.05 5.55 9.02
C ASP A 231 15.08 6.34 7.69
N TRP A 232 15.30 5.65 6.57
CA TRP A 232 15.27 6.29 5.26
C TRP A 232 13.91 6.92 4.95
N TYR A 233 12.82 6.18 5.15
CA TYR A 233 11.49 6.70 4.84
C TYR A 233 11.07 7.81 5.82
N GLU A 234 11.40 7.70 7.10
CA GLU A 234 11.13 8.79 8.06
C GLU A 234 11.91 10.06 7.72
N SER A 235 13.15 9.93 7.24
CA SER A 235 13.91 11.05 6.69
C SER A 235 13.18 11.69 5.50
N LEU A 236 12.69 10.88 4.57
CA LEU A 236 11.93 11.36 3.41
C LEU A 236 10.62 12.06 3.84
N ARG A 237 9.88 11.51 4.81
CA ARG A 237 8.65 12.13 5.34
C ARG A 237 8.89 13.56 5.86
N GLY A 238 10.04 13.81 6.43
CA GLY A 238 10.42 15.13 6.93
C GLY A 238 10.71 16.17 5.84
N THR A 239 10.85 15.76 4.58
CA THR A 239 11.25 16.67 3.48
C THR A 239 10.09 17.47 2.89
N ALA A 240 8.86 16.98 3.01
CA ALA A 240 7.70 17.59 2.37
C ALA A 240 6.41 17.38 3.19
N ALA A 241 5.64 18.43 3.31
CA ALA A 241 4.41 18.43 4.12
C ALA A 241 3.35 17.42 3.60
N GLU A 242 3.31 17.17 2.30
CA GLU A 242 2.39 16.19 1.69
C GLU A 242 2.67 14.74 2.13
N PHE A 243 3.85 14.43 2.67
CA PHE A 243 4.19 13.10 3.20
C PHE A 243 3.90 12.94 4.70
N SER A 244 3.34 13.96 5.32
CA SER A 244 3.14 14.03 6.77
C SER A 244 1.89 13.30 7.29
N ASN A 245 1.13 12.57 6.48
CA ASN A 245 -0.04 11.80 6.94
C ASN A 245 0.26 11.03 8.23
N ASN A 246 -0.56 11.22 9.28
CA ASN A 246 -0.24 10.68 10.61
C ASN A 246 -1.45 10.20 11.43
N GLY A 247 -2.66 10.44 11.02
CA GLY A 247 -3.78 9.97 11.81
C GLY A 247 -5.14 10.32 11.22
N PRO A 248 -6.20 9.63 11.70
CA PRO A 248 -7.52 9.72 11.12
C PRO A 248 -8.34 10.90 11.65
N SER A 249 -9.31 11.33 10.85
CA SER A 249 -10.48 12.05 11.30
C SER A 249 -11.50 11.09 11.96
N TYR A 250 -12.48 11.65 12.68
CA TYR A 250 -13.59 10.85 13.21
C TYR A 250 -14.39 10.15 12.12
N GLN A 251 -14.62 10.81 10.99
CA GLN A 251 -15.32 10.19 9.85
C GLN A 251 -14.52 9.03 9.28
N TRP A 252 -13.23 9.22 9.00
CA TRP A 252 -12.38 8.13 8.49
C TRP A 252 -12.36 6.93 9.44
N ALA A 253 -12.21 7.18 10.76
CA ALA A 253 -12.20 6.11 11.76
C ALA A 253 -13.54 5.35 11.79
N LEU A 254 -14.66 6.06 11.70
CA LEU A 254 -15.99 5.46 11.63
C LEU A 254 -16.13 4.58 10.38
N GLU A 255 -15.69 5.06 9.23
CA GLU A 255 -15.71 4.33 7.96
C GLU A 255 -14.82 3.08 8.02
N ALA A 256 -13.60 3.18 8.56
CA ALA A 256 -12.69 2.05 8.73
C ALA A 256 -13.27 0.95 9.66
N ILE A 257 -13.98 1.33 10.74
CA ILE A 257 -14.66 0.36 11.61
C ILE A 257 -15.82 -0.32 10.86
N ASN A 258 -16.47 0.38 9.95
CA ASN A 258 -17.64 -0.15 9.23
C ASN A 258 -17.25 -1.03 8.03
N VAL A 259 -16.06 -0.83 7.44
CA VAL A 259 -15.63 -1.53 6.22
C VAL A 259 -15.58 -3.05 6.41
N THR A 260 -15.19 -3.54 7.60
CA THR A 260 -15.15 -4.97 7.93
C THR A 260 -16.48 -5.67 7.65
N LYS A 261 -17.60 -5.03 8.00
CA LYS A 261 -18.93 -5.61 7.77
C LYS A 261 -19.26 -5.71 6.28
N LYS A 262 -18.75 -4.81 5.47
CA LYS A 262 -18.94 -4.80 4.02
C LYS A 262 -18.11 -5.91 3.39
N LEU A 263 -16.82 -5.99 3.73
CA LEU A 263 -15.86 -6.97 3.20
C LEU A 263 -16.23 -8.42 3.57
N LEU A 264 -16.74 -8.65 4.78
CA LEU A 264 -17.11 -9.98 5.26
C LEU A 264 -18.62 -10.25 5.19
N ALA A 265 -19.37 -9.45 4.42
CA ALA A 265 -20.77 -9.74 4.18
C ALA A 265 -20.91 -11.06 3.40
N PRO A 266 -21.90 -11.91 3.75
CA PRO A 266 -22.09 -13.20 3.08
C PRO A 266 -22.15 -13.06 1.55
N GLY A 267 -21.36 -13.86 0.85
CA GLY A 267 -21.28 -13.88 -0.60
C GLY A 267 -20.37 -12.79 -1.21
N MET A 268 -19.77 -11.91 -0.42
CA MET A 268 -18.91 -10.85 -0.97
C MET A 268 -17.49 -11.37 -1.32
N PRO A 269 -16.71 -11.98 -0.40
CA PRO A 269 -15.40 -12.51 -0.77
C PRO A 269 -15.48 -13.59 -1.85
N GLU A 270 -16.55 -14.36 -1.90
CA GLU A 270 -16.79 -15.43 -2.90
C GLU A 270 -16.94 -14.90 -4.33
N LYS A 271 -17.17 -13.59 -4.51
CA LYS A 271 -17.19 -12.95 -5.85
C LYS A 271 -15.79 -12.82 -6.44
N ILE A 272 -14.75 -12.77 -5.59
CA ILE A 272 -13.37 -12.69 -6.05
C ILE A 272 -12.95 -14.04 -6.63
N SER A 273 -12.79 -14.10 -7.95
CA SER A 273 -12.53 -15.35 -8.69
C SER A 273 -11.06 -15.53 -9.07
N LEU A 274 -10.27 -14.44 -9.12
CA LEU A 274 -8.85 -14.51 -9.47
C LEU A 274 -8.03 -15.16 -8.33
N PRO A 275 -6.84 -15.70 -8.63
CA PRO A 275 -5.90 -16.15 -7.61
C PRO A 275 -5.48 -15.00 -6.69
N VAL A 276 -5.63 -15.18 -5.37
CA VAL A 276 -5.24 -14.22 -4.34
C VAL A 276 -4.22 -14.85 -3.39
N ARG A 277 -3.08 -14.19 -3.21
CA ARG A 277 -2.12 -14.52 -2.17
C ARG A 277 -2.13 -13.44 -1.11
N VAL A 278 -2.50 -13.81 0.11
CA VAL A 278 -2.43 -12.94 1.29
C VAL A 278 -1.16 -13.26 2.08
N PHE A 279 -0.38 -12.25 2.37
CA PHE A 279 0.75 -12.33 3.30
C PHE A 279 0.38 -11.55 4.56
N GLY A 280 0.20 -12.26 5.67
CA GLY A 280 -0.07 -11.67 6.98
C GLY A 280 1.22 -11.52 7.78
N ALA A 281 1.39 -10.41 8.50
CA ALA A 281 2.52 -10.27 9.41
C ALA A 281 2.31 -11.10 10.68
N GLU A 282 3.39 -11.69 11.20
CA GLU A 282 3.33 -12.47 12.44
C GLU A 282 2.95 -11.59 13.64
N ASN A 283 3.57 -10.40 13.73
CA ASN A 283 3.41 -9.47 14.86
C ASN A 283 2.62 -8.22 14.42
N ASP A 284 1.45 -8.43 13.81
CA ASP A 284 0.61 -7.34 13.32
C ASP A 284 -0.15 -6.69 14.47
N SER A 285 0.13 -5.40 14.72
CA SER A 285 -0.58 -4.59 15.71
C SER A 285 -1.65 -3.67 15.09
N SER A 286 -1.71 -3.57 13.77
CA SER A 286 -2.57 -2.61 13.04
C SER A 286 -3.89 -3.22 12.59
N VAL A 287 -3.89 -4.51 12.25
CA VAL A 287 -5.07 -5.23 11.75
C VAL A 287 -5.28 -6.54 12.50
N ILE A 288 -6.47 -7.13 12.37
CA ILE A 288 -6.84 -8.38 13.05
C ILE A 288 -6.51 -9.58 12.15
N PRO A 289 -5.52 -10.44 12.50
CA PRO A 289 -5.13 -11.59 11.68
C PRO A 289 -6.26 -12.60 11.43
N SER A 290 -7.12 -12.85 12.42
CA SER A 290 -8.26 -13.77 12.26
C SER A 290 -9.31 -13.28 11.24
N ALA A 291 -9.41 -11.97 11.02
CA ALA A 291 -10.25 -11.43 9.96
C ALA A 291 -9.67 -11.72 8.56
N GLN A 292 -8.34 -11.71 8.41
CA GLN A 292 -7.67 -12.13 7.18
C GLN A 292 -7.88 -13.63 6.93
N GLU A 293 -7.78 -14.47 7.96
CA GLU A 293 -8.09 -15.91 7.89
C GLU A 293 -9.53 -16.16 7.44
N THR A 294 -10.48 -15.44 8.03
CA THR A 294 -11.90 -15.50 7.64
C THR A 294 -12.09 -15.08 6.18
N PHE A 295 -11.52 -13.94 5.78
CA PHE A 295 -11.61 -13.46 4.39
C PHE A 295 -11.08 -14.50 3.41
N VAL A 296 -9.89 -15.04 3.65
CA VAL A 296 -9.25 -16.03 2.76
C VAL A 296 -10.05 -17.33 2.72
N SER A 297 -10.65 -17.77 3.83
CA SER A 297 -11.46 -19.00 3.85
C SER A 297 -12.72 -18.94 2.97
N HIS A 298 -13.17 -17.73 2.62
CA HIS A 298 -14.29 -17.49 1.71
C HIS A 298 -13.87 -17.23 0.26
N LEU A 299 -12.58 -17.04 -0.02
CA LEU A 299 -12.08 -16.87 -1.39
C LEU A 299 -12.09 -18.20 -2.15
N LYS A 300 -12.48 -18.18 -3.42
CA LYS A 300 -12.42 -19.38 -4.29
C LYS A 300 -11.00 -19.86 -4.55
N ASN A 301 -10.07 -18.94 -4.75
CA ASN A 301 -8.67 -19.18 -5.11
C ASN A 301 -7.74 -18.38 -4.20
N GLY A 302 -7.98 -18.42 -2.88
CA GLY A 302 -7.21 -17.68 -1.88
C GLY A 302 -6.22 -18.55 -1.12
N SER A 303 -5.10 -17.96 -0.73
CA SER A 303 -4.18 -18.56 0.23
C SER A 303 -3.60 -17.50 1.16
N LEU A 304 -3.36 -17.88 2.41
CA LEU A 304 -2.77 -17.02 3.44
C LEU A 304 -1.45 -17.64 3.93
N GLU A 305 -0.43 -16.82 3.97
CA GLU A 305 0.87 -17.16 4.54
C GLU A 305 1.24 -16.12 5.60
N LYS A 306 1.60 -16.57 6.80
CA LYS A 306 2.15 -15.71 7.86
C LYS A 306 3.66 -15.59 7.72
N ILE A 307 4.18 -14.37 7.78
CA ILE A 307 5.60 -14.09 7.60
C ILE A 307 6.27 -13.94 8.96
N PRO A 308 7.09 -14.92 9.39
CA PRO A 308 7.78 -14.85 10.66
C PRO A 308 8.72 -13.66 10.77
N GLY A 309 8.82 -13.08 11.97
CA GLY A 309 9.70 -11.95 12.27
C GLY A 309 9.25 -10.61 11.68
N SER A 310 8.08 -10.54 11.03
CA SER A 310 7.56 -9.31 10.47
C SER A 310 6.57 -8.60 11.39
N LYS A 311 6.48 -7.29 11.25
CA LYS A 311 5.35 -6.45 11.69
C LYS A 311 4.50 -6.08 10.48
N HIS A 312 3.49 -5.24 10.66
CA HIS A 312 2.49 -4.87 9.67
C HIS A 312 3.05 -4.52 8.28
N GLU A 313 4.17 -3.82 8.22
CA GLU A 313 4.85 -3.43 6.98
C GLU A 313 5.92 -4.47 6.58
N ILE A 314 5.50 -5.63 6.10
CA ILE A 314 6.38 -6.75 5.72
C ILE A 314 7.49 -6.31 4.76
N TYR A 315 7.17 -5.39 3.83
CA TYR A 315 8.12 -4.84 2.85
C TYR A 315 9.17 -3.89 3.45
N ARG A 316 9.06 -3.57 4.76
CA ARG A 316 10.07 -2.82 5.54
C ARG A 316 10.71 -3.68 6.62
N SER A 317 10.83 -4.97 6.36
CA SER A 317 11.54 -5.93 7.21
C SER A 317 13.04 -5.94 6.90
N PRO A 318 13.89 -6.51 7.79
CA PRO A 318 15.30 -6.75 7.50
C PRO A 318 15.46 -7.74 6.34
N ASP A 319 16.64 -7.75 5.71
CA ASP A 319 16.97 -8.54 4.51
C ASP A 319 16.61 -10.02 4.65
N SER A 320 16.87 -10.59 5.83
CA SER A 320 16.59 -12.01 6.13
C SER A 320 15.10 -12.39 6.04
N VAL A 321 14.20 -11.43 6.23
CA VAL A 321 12.75 -11.60 6.11
C VAL A 321 12.27 -11.13 4.74
N LEU A 322 12.71 -9.93 4.32
CA LEU A 322 12.25 -9.29 3.10
C LEU A 322 12.60 -10.08 1.84
N PHE A 323 13.87 -10.51 1.67
CA PHE A 323 14.33 -11.11 0.42
C PHE A 323 13.64 -12.45 0.11
N PRO A 324 13.58 -13.44 1.01
CA PRO A 324 12.88 -14.69 0.72
C PRO A 324 11.38 -14.52 0.56
N TRP A 325 10.78 -13.56 1.28
CA TRP A 325 9.36 -13.24 1.12
C TRP A 325 9.10 -12.60 -0.25
N TRP A 326 9.89 -11.61 -0.64
CA TRP A 326 9.70 -10.88 -1.90
C TRP A 326 9.85 -11.78 -3.13
N ARG A 327 10.76 -12.75 -3.09
CA ARG A 327 10.88 -13.77 -4.14
C ARG A 327 9.58 -14.54 -4.33
N ARG A 328 8.89 -14.92 -3.24
CA ARG A 328 7.57 -15.57 -3.33
C ARG A 328 6.51 -14.65 -3.94
N VAL A 329 6.57 -13.35 -3.65
CA VAL A 329 5.69 -12.36 -4.30
C VAL A 329 5.95 -12.33 -5.81
N LEU A 330 7.21 -12.21 -6.23
CA LEU A 330 7.59 -12.18 -7.65
C LEU A 330 7.17 -13.47 -8.38
N SER A 331 7.44 -14.63 -7.81
CA SER A 331 7.03 -15.93 -8.38
C SER A 331 5.51 -16.03 -8.53
N PHE A 332 4.75 -15.59 -7.53
CA PHE A 332 3.28 -15.58 -7.63
C PHE A 332 2.77 -14.62 -8.70
N LEU A 333 3.33 -13.42 -8.81
CA LEU A 333 2.99 -12.46 -9.88
C LEU A 333 3.33 -13.03 -11.26
N ALA A 334 4.44 -13.76 -11.39
CA ALA A 334 4.85 -14.41 -12.63
C ALA A 334 4.00 -15.64 -13.01
N GLY A 335 3.14 -16.12 -12.11
CA GLY A 335 2.35 -17.32 -12.35
C GLY A 335 3.14 -18.63 -12.19
N GLU A 336 4.30 -18.56 -11.57
CA GLU A 336 5.12 -19.74 -11.25
C GLU A 336 4.47 -20.51 -10.10
N THR A 337 4.36 -21.81 -10.23
CA THR A 337 3.93 -22.68 -9.13
C THR A 337 5.10 -22.79 -8.14
N ALA A 338 4.88 -22.31 -6.89
CA ALA A 338 5.84 -22.48 -5.81
C ALA A 338 5.96 -23.94 -5.39
#